data_34fd87842e0e0dc963114d10df507e0b
#
_entry.id   34fd87842e0e0dc963114d10df507e0b
#
_cell.length_a   1.000
_cell.length_b   1.000
_cell.length_c   1.000
_cell.angle_alpha   90.00
_cell.angle_beta   90.00
_cell.angle_gamma   90.00
#
_symmetry.space_group_name_H-M   'P 1'
#
loop_
_entity.id
_entity.type
_entity.pdbx_description
1 polymer ?
#
loop_
_entity_poly.entity_id
_entity_poly.type
_entity_poly.pdbx_seq_one_letter_code
_entity_poly.pdbx_strand_id
1 'polypeptide(L)'
;MLKQLKRNGALKHPFLRMLGISGVLLIISGLVACGGSGPGSTTNPTPTTQPVSTPTPTPSPAPVPFKVTSVDMAVSPTTLTGTTCGSPMTVIYTATFHIAANSPGGTIQFIYTWNNGRASPGASVTVGPGQVIATYSFKWAGNLSADHVLPGLGGVRVSSPNVVSSPMVKPTGMCSGGVQ
;
A
#
# COMPACT_ATOMS: atom_id res chain seq x y z
N MET A 1 30.33 -34.42 34.52
CA MET A 1 29.39 -33.78 35.47
C MET A 1 28.57 -32.73 34.74
N LEU A 2 27.29 -33.06 34.43
CA LEU A 2 26.35 -32.18 33.76
C LEU A 2 25.76 -31.20 34.78
N LYS A 3 25.71 -29.89 34.44
CA LYS A 3 24.83 -28.93 35.08
C LYS A 3 23.88 -28.36 34.04
N GLN A 4 22.67 -28.89 34.04
CA GLN A 4 21.48 -28.35 33.36
C GLN A 4 21.09 -27.05 34.03
N LEU A 5 21.08 -25.92 33.28
CA LEU A 5 20.41 -24.72 33.72
C LEU A 5 19.10 -24.54 32.92
N LYS A 6 18.06 -24.97 33.56
CA LYS A 6 16.64 -24.80 33.16
C LYS A 6 16.25 -23.35 33.49
N ARG A 7 16.05 -22.50 32.50
CA ARG A 7 15.40 -21.19 32.67
C ARG A 7 14.06 -21.18 31.97
N ASN A 8 13.05 -21.43 32.79
CA ASN A 8 11.65 -21.14 32.45
C ASN A 8 11.43 -19.63 32.61
N GLY A 9 11.16 -18.93 31.54
CA GLY A 9 10.70 -17.55 31.55
C GLY A 9 9.40 -17.42 30.73
N ALA A 10 8.28 -17.67 31.38
CA ALA A 10 6.96 -17.41 30.80
C ALA A 10 6.68 -15.91 30.88
N LEU A 11 6.78 -15.19 29.77
CA LEU A 11 6.27 -13.83 29.67
C LEU A 11 4.80 -13.89 29.26
N LYS A 12 3.94 -13.62 30.24
CA LYS A 12 2.53 -13.32 30.03
C LYS A 12 2.41 -11.89 29.49
N HIS A 13 1.97 -11.73 28.26
CA HIS A 13 1.53 -10.44 27.74
C HIS A 13 0.04 -10.24 27.98
N PRO A 14 -0.39 -9.15 28.61
CA PRO A 14 -1.80 -8.82 28.76
C PRO A 14 -2.36 -8.27 27.43
N PHE A 15 -3.42 -8.89 26.96
CA PHE A 15 -4.25 -8.40 25.87
C PHE A 15 -4.94 -7.09 26.30
N LEU A 16 -4.54 -5.98 25.71
CA LEU A 16 -5.27 -4.71 25.83
C LEU A 16 -6.30 -4.63 24.70
N ARG A 17 -7.55 -4.90 25.05
CA ARG A 17 -8.72 -4.67 24.18
C ARG A 17 -9.01 -3.16 24.18
N MET A 18 -8.83 -2.50 23.04
CA MET A 18 -9.42 -1.19 22.80
C MET A 18 -10.72 -1.36 22.02
N LEU A 19 -11.82 -1.04 22.68
CA LEU A 19 -13.13 -0.82 22.07
C LEU A 19 -13.07 0.47 21.24
N GLY A 20 -13.31 0.36 19.95
CA GLY A 20 -13.49 1.50 19.05
C GLY A 20 -14.95 1.94 19.00
N ILE A 21 -15.16 3.21 19.12
CA ILE A 21 -16.43 3.92 19.16
C ILE A 21 -16.98 4.07 17.74
N SER A 22 -18.20 3.55 17.52
CA SER A 22 -18.99 3.76 16.30
C SER A 22 -19.54 5.19 16.26
N GLY A 23 -19.10 5.99 15.31
CA GLY A 23 -19.72 7.27 14.97
C GLY A 23 -20.71 7.09 13.82
N VAL A 24 -22.01 7.16 14.14
CA VAL A 24 -23.08 7.23 13.15
C VAL A 24 -23.25 8.69 12.73
N LEU A 25 -23.00 8.97 11.45
CA LEU A 25 -23.28 10.28 10.85
C LEU A 25 -24.59 10.21 10.04
N LEU A 26 -25.62 10.85 10.57
CA LEU A 26 -26.94 11.00 9.95
C LEU A 26 -26.88 12.16 8.94
N ILE A 27 -27.12 11.90 7.66
CA ILE A 27 -27.27 12.92 6.63
C ILE A 27 -28.77 13.13 6.40
N ILE A 28 -29.24 14.32 6.73
CA ILE A 28 -30.61 14.79 6.52
C ILE A 28 -30.72 15.37 5.10
N SER A 29 -31.52 14.73 4.27
CA SER A 29 -31.87 15.23 2.92
C SER A 29 -33.01 16.22 3.02
N GLY A 30 -32.78 17.49 2.72
CA GLY A 30 -33.81 18.52 2.62
C GLY A 30 -34.49 18.51 1.25
N LEU A 31 -35.78 18.21 1.19
CA LEU A 31 -36.63 18.48 0.07
C LEU A 31 -37.12 19.94 0.12
N VAL A 32 -36.83 20.72 -0.90
CA VAL A 32 -37.45 22.01 -1.14
C VAL A 32 -38.46 21.86 -2.31
N ALA A 33 -39.72 21.83 -1.96
CA ALA A 33 -40.83 21.94 -2.89
C ALA A 33 -41.20 23.41 -2.99
N CYS A 34 -41.12 23.99 -4.17
CA CYS A 34 -41.63 25.31 -4.44
C CYS A 34 -42.85 25.20 -5.40
N GLY A 35 -44.04 25.23 -4.83
CA GLY A 35 -45.30 25.35 -5.56
C GLY A 35 -45.63 26.82 -5.75
N GLY A 36 -45.92 27.24 -6.96
CA GLY A 36 -46.45 28.54 -7.31
C GLY A 36 -47.57 28.43 -8.32
N SER A 37 -48.83 28.53 -7.85
CA SER A 37 -50.01 28.64 -8.70
C SER A 37 -50.34 30.12 -8.89
N GLY A 38 -50.46 30.57 -10.14
CA GLY A 38 -51.04 31.85 -10.50
C GLY A 38 -51.90 31.71 -11.75
N PRO A 39 -53.20 32.12 -11.69
CA PRO A 39 -54.11 32.10 -12.85
C PRO A 39 -53.98 33.40 -13.63
N GLY A 40 -53.63 33.31 -14.90
CA GLY A 40 -53.64 34.43 -15.84
C GLY A 40 -54.05 33.94 -17.22
N SER A 41 -55.32 34.04 -17.54
CA SER A 41 -55.84 33.83 -18.90
C SER A 41 -55.46 35.00 -19.82
N THR A 42 -54.64 34.69 -20.83
CA THR A 42 -54.56 35.48 -22.06
C THR A 42 -54.38 34.55 -23.24
N THR A 43 -55.40 34.48 -24.08
CA THR A 43 -55.37 33.75 -25.36
C THR A 43 -54.38 34.41 -26.30
N ASN A 44 -53.24 33.78 -26.51
CA ASN A 44 -52.23 34.15 -27.48
C ASN A 44 -52.07 32.99 -28.49
N PRO A 45 -51.86 33.26 -29.81
CA PRO A 45 -51.84 32.24 -30.86
C PRO A 45 -50.70 31.22 -30.55
N THR A 46 -51.09 29.94 -30.65
CA THR A 46 -50.22 28.80 -30.40
C THR A 46 -48.94 28.83 -31.23
N PRO A 47 -47.76 29.04 -30.68
CA PRO A 47 -46.53 28.78 -31.39
C PRO A 47 -46.39 27.23 -31.55
N THR A 48 -46.25 26.81 -32.80
CA THR A 48 -45.90 25.40 -33.10
C THR A 48 -44.55 25.09 -32.46
N THR A 49 -44.56 24.44 -31.33
CA THR A 49 -43.34 23.98 -30.65
C THR A 49 -42.75 22.83 -31.46
N GLN A 50 -41.67 23.11 -32.17
CA GLN A 50 -40.79 22.10 -32.71
C GLN A 50 -40.35 21.16 -31.54
N PRO A 51 -40.36 19.85 -31.73
CA PRO A 51 -39.87 18.94 -30.70
C PRO A 51 -38.38 19.20 -30.47
N VAL A 52 -38.05 19.74 -29.30
CA VAL A 52 -36.68 19.86 -28.85
C VAL A 52 -36.16 18.43 -28.64
N SER A 53 -35.25 18.01 -29.50
CA SER A 53 -34.56 16.72 -29.31
C SER A 53 -33.78 16.76 -27.99
N THR A 54 -34.23 16.02 -27.00
CA THR A 54 -33.57 15.81 -25.72
C THR A 54 -32.20 15.16 -26.00
N PRO A 55 -31.06 15.77 -25.59
CA PRO A 55 -29.76 15.15 -25.80
C PRO A 55 -29.74 13.79 -25.12
N THR A 56 -29.43 12.76 -25.89
CA THR A 56 -29.20 11.41 -25.34
C THR A 56 -28.05 11.49 -24.30
N PRO A 57 -28.27 11.02 -23.07
CA PRO A 57 -27.23 11.05 -22.06
C PRO A 57 -26.02 10.26 -22.54
N THR A 58 -24.86 10.93 -22.61
CA THR A 58 -23.58 10.27 -22.89
C THR A 58 -23.31 9.23 -21.79
N PRO A 59 -23.03 7.97 -22.13
CA PRO A 59 -22.75 6.95 -21.10
C PRO A 59 -21.56 7.41 -20.24
N SER A 60 -21.76 7.40 -18.93
CA SER A 60 -20.69 7.69 -17.97
C SER A 60 -19.60 6.62 -18.13
N PRO A 61 -18.30 7.03 -18.18
CA PRO A 61 -17.21 6.08 -18.26
C PRO A 61 -17.25 5.11 -17.06
N ALA A 62 -17.05 3.83 -17.33
CA ALA A 62 -17.00 2.82 -16.29
C ALA A 62 -15.90 3.14 -15.27
N PRO A 63 -16.11 2.94 -13.96
CA PRO A 63 -15.11 3.22 -12.94
C PRO A 63 -13.87 2.33 -13.15
N VAL A 64 -12.69 2.96 -13.13
CA VAL A 64 -11.42 2.24 -13.21
C VAL A 64 -11.18 1.52 -11.88
N PRO A 65 -10.92 0.20 -11.87
CA PRO A 65 -10.67 -0.51 -10.62
C PRO A 65 -9.33 -0.10 -9.99
N PHE A 66 -9.27 -0.09 -8.66
CA PHE A 66 -8.00 0.03 -7.95
C PHE A 66 -7.12 -1.17 -8.26
N LYS A 67 -5.93 -0.95 -8.81
CA LYS A 67 -5.02 -2.01 -9.25
C LYS A 67 -3.56 -1.59 -9.13
N VAL A 68 -2.72 -2.46 -8.58
CA VAL A 68 -1.26 -2.36 -8.65
C VAL A 68 -0.80 -2.95 -9.97
N THR A 69 -0.07 -2.19 -10.79
CA THR A 69 0.40 -2.60 -12.12
C THR A 69 1.76 -3.27 -12.06
N SER A 70 2.66 -2.76 -11.20
CA SER A 70 3.99 -3.33 -10.97
C SER A 70 4.52 -2.89 -9.60
N VAL A 71 5.58 -3.56 -9.14
CA VAL A 71 6.33 -3.18 -7.95
C VAL A 71 7.82 -3.22 -8.29
N ASP A 72 8.49 -2.08 -8.14
CA ASP A 72 9.94 -1.99 -8.26
C ASP A 72 10.59 -2.08 -6.89
N MET A 73 11.84 -2.57 -6.86
CA MET A 73 12.63 -2.67 -5.64
C MET A 73 13.95 -1.95 -5.79
N ALA A 74 14.31 -1.18 -4.78
CA ALA A 74 15.63 -0.58 -4.62
C ALA A 74 16.26 -1.02 -3.28
N VAL A 75 17.59 -0.99 -3.21
CA VAL A 75 18.36 -1.30 -1.99
C VAL A 75 19.42 -0.24 -1.75
N SER A 76 19.61 0.12 -0.49
CA SER A 76 20.62 1.09 -0.06
C SER A 76 21.34 0.58 1.20
N PRO A 77 22.68 0.54 1.20
CA PRO A 77 23.58 0.84 0.08
C PRO A 77 23.45 -0.19 -1.05
N THR A 78 23.79 0.21 -2.27
CA THR A 78 23.75 -0.67 -3.44
C THR A 78 24.92 -1.63 -3.52
N THR A 79 26.01 -1.34 -2.80
CA THR A 79 27.24 -2.17 -2.74
C THR A 79 27.76 -2.33 -1.32
N LEU A 80 28.34 -3.47 -1.05
CA LEU A 80 29.08 -3.79 0.19
C LEU A 80 30.59 -3.69 0.02
N THR A 81 31.07 -3.36 -1.18
CA THR A 81 32.51 -3.23 -1.45
C THR A 81 33.12 -2.14 -0.55
N GLY A 82 34.24 -2.46 0.10
CA GLY A 82 34.92 -1.56 1.02
C GLY A 82 34.39 -1.59 2.46
N THR A 83 33.42 -2.43 2.77
CA THR A 83 32.99 -2.67 4.15
C THR A 83 33.72 -3.86 4.77
N THR A 84 33.88 -3.85 6.09
CA THR A 84 34.50 -4.96 6.84
C THR A 84 33.47 -6.01 7.23
N CYS A 85 33.77 -7.28 6.99
CA CYS A 85 32.91 -8.37 7.45
C CYS A 85 32.86 -8.40 8.98
N GLY A 86 31.72 -8.77 9.56
CA GLY A 86 31.46 -8.72 10.98
C GLY A 86 31.03 -7.34 11.50
N SER A 87 31.17 -6.28 10.70
CA SER A 87 30.75 -4.94 11.09
C SER A 87 29.23 -4.80 11.10
N PRO A 88 28.65 -4.04 12.06
CA PRO A 88 27.23 -3.73 12.07
C PRO A 88 26.87 -2.83 10.88
N MET A 89 25.78 -3.16 10.23
CA MET A 89 25.28 -2.42 9.07
C MET A 89 23.76 -2.41 9.05
N THR A 90 23.21 -1.36 8.45
CA THR A 90 21.78 -1.29 8.11
C THR A 90 21.63 -1.21 6.60
N VAL A 91 20.80 -2.09 6.05
CA VAL A 91 20.41 -2.09 4.65
C VAL A 91 18.92 -1.78 4.55
N ILE A 92 18.58 -0.80 3.73
CA ILE A 92 17.21 -0.36 3.51
C ILE A 92 16.76 -0.88 2.15
N TYR A 93 15.62 -1.54 2.14
CA TYR A 93 14.92 -1.97 0.93
C TYR A 93 13.72 -1.06 0.74
N THR A 94 13.54 -0.52 -0.45
CA THR A 94 12.40 0.35 -0.79
C THR A 94 11.61 -0.27 -1.93
N ALA A 95 10.34 -0.56 -1.65
CA ALA A 95 9.37 -0.97 -2.65
C ALA A 95 8.65 0.27 -3.19
N THR A 96 8.55 0.38 -4.52
CA THR A 96 7.77 1.39 -5.21
C THR A 96 6.63 0.68 -5.95
N PHE A 97 5.40 0.91 -5.48
CA PHE A 97 4.19 0.38 -6.08
C PHE A 97 3.70 1.32 -7.17
N HIS A 98 3.53 0.84 -8.38
CA HIS A 98 2.89 1.56 -9.47
C HIS A 98 1.41 1.19 -9.52
N ILE A 99 0.55 2.19 -9.59
CA ILE A 99 -0.90 2.05 -9.52
C ILE A 99 -1.51 2.49 -10.85
N ALA A 100 -2.59 1.84 -11.27
CA ALA A 100 -3.32 2.21 -12.47
C ALA A 100 -3.78 3.69 -12.40
N ALA A 101 -3.61 4.43 -13.49
CA ALA A 101 -4.05 5.81 -13.58
C ALA A 101 -5.57 5.91 -13.37
N ASN A 102 -6.03 7.06 -12.84
CA ASN A 102 -7.43 7.34 -12.54
C ASN A 102 -8.07 6.35 -11.54
N SER A 103 -7.25 5.68 -10.74
CA SER A 103 -7.70 4.80 -9.68
C SER A 103 -8.45 5.58 -8.59
N PRO A 104 -9.52 5.01 -8.00
CA PRO A 104 -10.23 5.62 -6.87
C PRO A 104 -9.40 5.67 -5.58
N GLY A 105 -8.22 5.05 -5.58
CA GLY A 105 -7.43 4.83 -4.39
C GLY A 105 -7.86 3.58 -3.63
N GLY A 106 -7.16 3.28 -2.53
CA GLY A 106 -7.43 2.09 -1.72
C GLY A 106 -6.25 1.68 -0.87
N THR A 107 -6.31 0.49 -0.31
CA THR A 107 -5.24 -0.08 0.51
C THR A 107 -4.55 -1.23 -0.21
N ILE A 108 -3.23 -1.14 -0.36
CA ILE A 108 -2.38 -2.22 -0.85
C ILE A 108 -1.98 -3.07 0.36
N GLN A 109 -2.30 -4.36 0.35
CA GLN A 109 -1.82 -5.33 1.34
C GLN A 109 -0.74 -6.19 0.72
N PHE A 110 0.34 -6.42 1.46
CA PHE A 110 1.49 -7.16 0.97
C PHE A 110 2.28 -7.79 2.12
N ILE A 111 3.11 -8.77 1.77
CA ILE A 111 4.19 -9.27 2.60
C ILE A 111 5.52 -8.85 1.95
N TYR A 112 6.51 -8.56 2.78
CA TYR A 112 7.89 -8.41 2.31
C TYR A 112 8.75 -9.52 2.87
N THR A 113 9.72 -9.95 2.08
CA THR A 113 10.71 -10.94 2.47
C THR A 113 12.07 -10.28 2.56
N TRP A 114 12.86 -10.70 3.51
CA TRP A 114 14.25 -10.29 3.67
C TRP A 114 15.06 -11.43 4.32
N ASN A 115 16.36 -11.27 4.35
CA ASN A 115 17.24 -12.15 5.11
C ASN A 115 16.96 -13.65 4.85
N ASN A 116 17.21 -14.10 3.61
CA ASN A 116 17.08 -15.51 3.20
C ASN A 116 15.67 -16.10 3.30
N GLY A 117 14.66 -15.32 2.93
CA GLY A 117 13.29 -15.82 2.80
C GLY A 117 12.43 -15.65 4.04
N ARG A 118 12.89 -14.97 5.08
CA ARG A 118 12.01 -14.55 6.17
C ARG A 118 10.93 -13.62 5.64
N ALA A 119 9.69 -13.92 5.94
CA ALA A 119 8.54 -13.10 5.54
C ALA A 119 8.02 -12.27 6.71
N SER A 120 7.53 -11.06 6.40
CA SER A 120 6.83 -10.21 7.36
C SER A 120 5.45 -10.81 7.71
N PRO A 121 4.87 -10.44 8.86
CA PRO A 121 3.51 -10.83 9.22
C PRO A 121 2.43 -10.20 8.32
N GLY A 122 2.79 -9.28 7.47
CA GLY A 122 1.90 -8.49 6.62
C GLY A 122 2.10 -7.00 6.86
N ALA A 123 1.97 -6.22 5.80
CA ALA A 123 2.06 -4.77 5.81
C ALA A 123 1.02 -4.18 4.86
N SER A 124 0.75 -2.89 5.02
CA SER A 124 -0.16 -2.18 4.14
C SER A 124 0.30 -0.75 3.89
N VAL A 125 -0.10 -0.20 2.75
CA VAL A 125 0.04 1.21 2.42
C VAL A 125 -1.27 1.71 1.81
N THR A 126 -1.71 2.90 2.24
CA THR A 126 -2.91 3.55 1.73
C THR A 126 -2.54 4.48 0.59
N VAL A 127 -3.32 4.46 -0.47
CA VAL A 127 -3.17 5.24 -1.69
C VAL A 127 -4.39 6.11 -1.88
N GLY A 128 -4.20 7.40 -2.08
CA GLY A 128 -5.27 8.35 -2.37
C GLY A 128 -5.82 8.23 -3.81
N PRO A 129 -7.00 8.82 -4.08
CA PRO A 129 -7.54 8.88 -5.42
C PRO A 129 -6.60 9.59 -6.39
N GLY A 130 -6.39 9.03 -7.59
CA GLY A 130 -5.51 9.57 -8.62
C GLY A 130 -4.01 9.43 -8.35
N GLN A 131 -3.61 8.93 -7.20
CA GLN A 131 -2.22 8.66 -6.88
C GLN A 131 -1.73 7.43 -7.65
N VAL A 132 -0.65 7.57 -8.40
CA VAL A 132 -0.11 6.52 -9.28
C VAL A 132 1.14 5.84 -8.73
N ILE A 133 1.70 6.35 -7.63
CA ILE A 133 2.90 5.81 -6.97
C ILE A 133 2.69 5.82 -5.45
N ALA A 134 3.08 4.73 -4.81
CA ALA A 134 3.23 4.65 -3.35
C ALA A 134 4.54 3.93 -3.02
N THR A 135 5.14 4.23 -1.87
CA THR A 135 6.40 3.63 -1.45
C THR A 135 6.29 3.04 -0.06
N TYR A 136 7.07 1.99 0.17
CA TYR A 136 7.25 1.39 1.49
C TYR A 136 8.69 0.96 1.67
N SER A 137 9.29 1.28 2.83
CA SER A 137 10.66 0.88 3.14
C SER A 137 10.70 -0.04 4.35
N PHE A 138 11.53 -1.08 4.26
CA PHE A 138 11.85 -1.96 5.36
C PHE A 138 13.37 -2.13 5.47
N LYS A 139 13.86 -2.52 6.62
CA LYS A 139 15.28 -2.58 6.90
C LYS A 139 15.73 -3.95 7.39
N TRP A 140 16.90 -4.34 6.98
CA TRP A 140 17.73 -5.31 7.64
C TRP A 140 18.80 -4.57 8.46
N ALA A 141 19.01 -4.99 9.69
CA ALA A 141 20.09 -4.49 10.53
C ALA A 141 20.78 -5.68 11.21
N GLY A 142 22.09 -5.71 11.15
CA GLY A 142 22.88 -6.80 11.70
C GLY A 142 24.36 -6.70 11.29
N ASN A 143 25.12 -7.69 11.63
CA ASN A 143 26.52 -7.79 11.22
C ASN A 143 26.62 -8.44 9.85
N LEU A 144 27.50 -7.90 8.99
CA LEU A 144 27.79 -8.48 7.70
C LEU A 144 28.39 -9.88 7.86
N SER A 145 27.86 -10.83 7.14
CA SER A 145 28.29 -12.21 7.21
C SER A 145 29.49 -12.43 6.28
N ALA A 146 30.51 -13.14 6.77
CA ALA A 146 31.69 -13.48 5.98
C ALA A 146 31.40 -14.49 4.86
N ASP A 147 30.33 -15.24 4.97
CA ASP A 147 29.83 -16.18 3.94
C ASP A 147 28.99 -15.47 2.86
N HIS A 148 28.85 -14.12 2.96
CA HIS A 148 28.11 -13.27 2.04
C HIS A 148 26.60 -13.59 1.91
N VAL A 149 26.04 -14.28 2.89
CA VAL A 149 24.61 -14.62 2.93
C VAL A 149 23.79 -13.42 3.44
N LEU A 150 24.35 -12.62 4.35
CA LEU A 150 23.70 -11.46 4.96
C LEU A 150 24.37 -10.14 4.56
N PRO A 151 23.62 -9.10 4.21
CA PRO A 151 22.16 -9.06 4.12
C PRO A 151 21.63 -9.88 2.94
N GLY A 152 20.49 -10.56 3.16
CA GLY A 152 19.86 -11.41 2.15
C GLY A 152 19.06 -10.65 1.10
N LEU A 153 18.39 -11.41 0.24
CA LEU A 153 17.48 -10.87 -0.77
C LEU A 153 16.26 -10.23 -0.10
N GLY A 154 15.88 -9.05 -0.59
CA GLY A 154 14.64 -8.35 -0.24
C GLY A 154 13.68 -8.27 -1.41
N GLY A 155 12.39 -8.48 -1.15
CA GLY A 155 11.34 -8.36 -2.15
C GLY A 155 9.97 -8.25 -1.53
N VAL A 156 8.97 -7.96 -2.35
CA VAL A 156 7.57 -7.74 -1.94
C VAL A 156 6.64 -8.57 -2.79
N ARG A 157 5.61 -9.15 -2.15
CA ARG A 157 4.47 -9.78 -2.82
C ARG A 157 3.18 -9.13 -2.35
N VAL A 158 2.50 -8.44 -3.24
CA VAL A 158 1.17 -7.88 -3.05
C VAL A 158 0.15 -9.01 -3.05
N SER A 159 -0.82 -8.94 -2.12
CA SER A 159 -1.93 -9.88 -2.03
C SER A 159 -3.28 -9.22 -2.35
N SER A 160 -3.40 -7.90 -2.15
CA SER A 160 -4.59 -7.11 -2.45
C SER A 160 -4.15 -5.72 -2.91
N PRO A 161 -4.83 -5.10 -3.90
CA PRO A 161 -6.08 -5.50 -4.58
C PRO A 161 -5.92 -6.64 -5.59
N ASN A 162 -4.72 -6.91 -6.05
CA ASN A 162 -4.39 -7.98 -6.99
C ASN A 162 -3.01 -8.55 -6.66
N VAL A 163 -2.72 -9.75 -7.14
CA VAL A 163 -1.43 -10.38 -6.86
C VAL A 163 -0.37 -9.86 -7.82
N VAL A 164 0.70 -9.26 -7.26
CA VAL A 164 1.88 -8.80 -7.99
C VAL A 164 3.11 -9.07 -7.13
N SER A 165 4.20 -9.53 -7.73
CA SER A 165 5.48 -9.73 -7.05
C SER A 165 6.53 -8.81 -7.64
N SER A 166 7.40 -8.27 -6.78
CA SER A 166 8.56 -7.51 -7.19
C SER A 166 9.71 -8.43 -7.61
N PRO A 167 10.72 -7.93 -8.33
CA PRO A 167 12.03 -8.55 -8.36
C PRO A 167 12.62 -8.64 -6.94
N MET A 168 13.51 -9.61 -6.73
CA MET A 168 14.28 -9.73 -5.51
C MET A 168 15.60 -9.00 -5.68
N VAL A 169 15.96 -8.14 -4.72
CA VAL A 169 17.18 -7.33 -4.75
C VAL A 169 18.04 -7.55 -3.50
N LYS A 170 19.35 -7.41 -3.66
CA LYS A 170 20.32 -7.36 -2.56
C LYS A 170 21.46 -6.39 -2.94
N PRO A 171 22.22 -5.87 -1.99
CA PRO A 171 23.45 -5.14 -2.28
C PRO A 171 24.42 -6.02 -3.09
N THR A 172 25.15 -5.40 -3.99
CA THR A 172 26.22 -6.06 -4.76
C THR A 172 27.56 -6.03 -4.02
N GLY A 173 28.53 -6.77 -4.52
CA GLY A 173 29.87 -6.83 -3.90
C GLY A 173 29.87 -7.64 -2.61
N MET A 174 31.06 -7.67 -2.01
CA MET A 174 31.34 -8.43 -0.81
C MET A 174 32.04 -7.54 0.22
N CYS A 175 31.77 -7.82 1.49
CA CYS A 175 32.62 -7.28 2.55
C CYS A 175 34.01 -7.95 2.50
N SER A 176 35.03 -7.28 2.96
CA SER A 176 36.40 -7.79 3.00
C SER A 176 37.00 -7.62 4.41
N GLY A 177 37.97 -8.48 4.76
CA GLY A 177 38.52 -8.49 6.10
C GLY A 177 37.50 -8.95 7.14
N GLY A 178 37.85 -8.88 8.37
CA GLY A 178 37.07 -9.39 9.50
C GLY A 178 37.76 -10.57 10.15
N VAL A 179 37.64 -10.64 11.45
CA VAL A 179 38.20 -11.76 12.24
C VAL A 179 37.34 -13.01 11.96
N GLN A 180 38.02 -14.07 11.55
CA GLN A 180 37.43 -15.41 11.55
C GLN A 180 37.24 -15.89 12.98
#